data_ffd84da0c6d315e6c56bb878a6e97d21
#
_entry.id   ffd84da0c6d315e6c56bb878a6e97d21
#
_cell.length_a   1.000
_cell.length_b   1.000
_cell.length_c   1.000
_cell.angle_alpha   90.00
_cell.angle_beta   90.00
_cell.angle_gamma   90.00
#
_symmetry.space_group_name_H-M   'P 1'
#
loop_
_entity.id
_entity.type
_entity.pdbx_description
1 polymer ?
#
loop_
_entity_poly.entity_id
_entity_poly.type
_entity_poly.pdbx_seq_one_letter_code
_entity_poly.pdbx_strand_id
1 'polypeptide(L)'
;MFEIDYRYLRPKKAAAMKKQHEAAYERQETPAVWQGKNATILPVRKIDASGWVGCGGVVDADGHCVDISAVECCVQPWKGTFAQPEYRDEKVVYCGYMIHHWGHFLVEGVTRLWYFLENDPTVDKYVFALDEGEIRQIKGNYRRFLELLKIWDKLEFINRPITYREVIVPEMAFRRWGYYSPKYLDIFNTVAENAAPATRTVGNIYMSRSLLPKHKDVEFGFEALDDFFQKNGYTVVYPERVPLDEMIQYIRNADTVATVSGSLPQNMLFGKQGQKLIIAERCAIIDDWQPPVNRIKELRTTYIDANIPIYTVPMTGPFIMGYNDIVRRYAQDNAMVPPDAHFYSRKYFRSCFVGYMKSYQDLYRYRWFMEEYLLPEMDYHLEAYAYGEEFYREYLNGSRPFRWHHYLEIHYWKQWLKRILKKG
;
A
#
# COMPACT_ATOMS: atom_id res chain seq x y z
N MET A 1 11.23 2.21 -22.01
CA MET A 1 10.45 3.47 -21.76
C MET A 1 9.21 3.07 -21.00
N PHE A 2 8.98 3.59 -19.80
CA PHE A 2 7.78 3.27 -19.06
C PHE A 2 6.56 3.88 -19.75
N GLU A 3 5.45 3.15 -19.74
CA GLU A 3 4.21 3.51 -20.42
C GLU A 3 3.04 3.33 -19.45
N ILE A 4 2.18 4.35 -19.37
CA ILE A 4 1.03 4.32 -18.45
C ILE A 4 -0.26 4.50 -19.25
N ASP A 5 -1.14 3.51 -19.12
CA ASP A 5 -2.48 3.55 -19.72
C ASP A 5 -3.50 4.04 -18.68
N TYR A 6 -4.07 5.22 -18.92
CA TYR A 6 -5.06 5.87 -18.06
C TYR A 6 -6.50 5.73 -18.59
N ARG A 7 -6.72 5.06 -19.74
CA ARG A 7 -8.03 5.00 -20.43
C ARG A 7 -9.15 4.43 -19.56
N TYR A 8 -8.78 3.57 -18.59
CA TYR A 8 -9.72 2.90 -17.71
C TYR A 8 -9.78 3.52 -16.31
N LEU A 9 -9.38 4.77 -16.19
CA LEU A 9 -9.60 5.58 -14.99
C LEU A 9 -10.70 6.60 -15.22
N ARG A 10 -11.37 7.00 -14.13
CA ARG A 10 -12.26 8.16 -14.15
C ARG A 10 -11.47 9.42 -14.47
N PRO A 11 -12.02 10.37 -15.27
CA PRO A 11 -11.24 11.50 -15.80
C PRO A 11 -10.49 12.31 -14.75
N LYS A 12 -11.11 12.61 -13.61
CA LYS A 12 -10.47 13.37 -12.52
C LYS A 12 -9.28 12.62 -11.94
N LYS A 13 -9.41 11.31 -11.73
CA LYS A 13 -8.33 10.46 -11.19
C LYS A 13 -7.21 10.28 -12.21
N ALA A 14 -7.55 10.07 -13.48
CA ALA A 14 -6.60 9.99 -14.58
C ALA A 14 -5.72 11.25 -14.68
N ALA A 15 -6.34 12.44 -14.64
CA ALA A 15 -5.61 13.71 -14.67
C ALA A 15 -4.67 13.88 -13.47
N ALA A 16 -5.12 13.55 -12.25
CA ALA A 16 -4.31 13.66 -11.05
C ALA A 16 -3.14 12.65 -11.05
N MET A 17 -3.39 11.41 -11.49
CA MET A 17 -2.35 10.37 -11.58
C MET A 17 -1.32 10.69 -12.67
N LYS A 18 -1.77 11.22 -13.81
CA LYS A 18 -0.86 11.69 -14.86
C LYS A 18 0.08 12.76 -14.34
N LYS A 19 -0.43 13.75 -13.60
CA LYS A 19 0.40 14.79 -12.97
C LYS A 19 1.46 14.19 -12.03
N GLN A 20 1.15 13.16 -11.27
CA GLN A 20 2.14 12.48 -10.42
C GLN A 20 3.22 11.75 -11.23
N HIS A 21 2.84 11.06 -12.30
CA HIS A 21 3.81 10.39 -13.17
C HIS A 21 4.69 11.38 -13.97
N GLU A 22 4.21 12.59 -14.25
CA GLU A 22 4.97 13.64 -14.94
C GLU A 22 5.83 14.49 -14.00
N ALA A 23 5.65 14.37 -12.67
CA ALA A 23 6.45 15.11 -11.70
C ALA A 23 7.96 14.81 -11.88
N ALA A 24 8.78 15.82 -11.67
CA ALA A 24 10.24 15.68 -11.74
C ALA A 24 10.72 14.61 -10.76
N TYR A 25 11.56 13.70 -11.26
CA TYR A 25 12.11 12.62 -10.47
C TYR A 25 13.52 12.33 -10.96
N GLU A 26 14.50 12.67 -10.13
CA GLU A 26 15.90 12.62 -10.51
C GLU A 26 16.50 11.24 -10.30
N ARG A 27 17.49 10.90 -11.13
CA ARG A 27 18.35 9.75 -10.91
C ARG A 27 19.66 10.23 -10.33
N GLN A 28 20.03 9.73 -9.15
CA GLN A 28 21.31 9.97 -8.51
C GLN A 28 22.13 8.68 -8.50
N GLU A 29 23.37 8.72 -8.96
CA GLU A 29 24.20 7.50 -9.04
C GLU A 29 24.60 7.02 -7.64
N THR A 30 25.00 7.92 -6.74
CA THR A 30 25.45 7.56 -5.39
C THR A 30 24.76 8.43 -4.35
N PRO A 31 23.97 7.84 -3.43
CA PRO A 31 23.43 8.58 -2.30
C PRO A 31 24.51 9.06 -1.35
N ALA A 32 24.26 10.13 -0.62
CA ALA A 32 25.18 10.66 0.36
C ALA A 32 25.35 9.72 1.56
N VAL A 33 26.49 9.87 2.25
CA VAL A 33 26.79 9.15 3.49
C VAL A 33 27.30 10.16 4.52
N TRP A 34 26.66 10.19 5.68
CA TRP A 34 27.18 10.88 6.85
C TRP A 34 27.88 9.88 7.77
N GLN A 35 28.94 10.32 8.44
CA GLN A 35 29.69 9.52 9.39
C GLN A 35 30.11 10.38 10.58
N GLY A 36 29.89 9.89 11.80
CA GLY A 36 30.27 10.59 13.03
C GLY A 36 30.70 9.66 14.15
N LYS A 37 31.56 10.17 15.03
CA LYS A 37 31.99 9.47 16.25
C LYS A 37 31.08 9.83 17.40
N ASN A 38 30.92 8.88 18.36
CA ASN A 38 30.10 9.06 19.56
C ASN A 38 28.67 9.53 19.27
N ALA A 39 28.12 9.10 18.15
CA ALA A 39 26.76 9.42 17.77
C ALA A 39 25.75 8.44 18.38
N THR A 40 24.54 8.92 18.67
CA THR A 40 23.48 8.16 19.32
C THR A 40 22.40 7.81 18.31
N ILE A 41 22.11 6.53 18.16
CA ILE A 41 20.93 6.05 17.43
C ILE A 41 19.75 6.01 18.41
N LEU A 42 18.63 6.63 18.01
CA LEU A 42 17.42 6.75 18.80
C LEU A 42 16.34 5.79 18.30
N PRO A 43 15.57 5.16 19.18
CA PRO A 43 14.35 4.46 18.80
C PRO A 43 13.30 5.43 18.28
N VAL A 44 12.20 4.94 17.75
CA VAL A 44 11.09 5.78 17.28
C VAL A 44 10.10 6.02 18.41
N ARG A 45 9.97 7.27 18.85
CA ARG A 45 8.93 7.70 19.79
C ARG A 45 7.72 8.19 19.02
N LYS A 46 6.57 7.55 19.19
CA LYS A 46 5.33 7.95 18.54
C LYS A 46 4.85 9.31 19.06
N ILE A 47 4.42 10.18 18.15
CA ILE A 47 4.02 11.56 18.45
C ILE A 47 2.60 11.90 18.01
N ASP A 48 1.94 11.02 17.26
CA ASP A 48 0.57 11.21 16.81
C ASP A 48 -0.39 10.14 17.39
N ALA A 49 -1.67 10.48 17.46
CA ALA A 49 -2.70 9.60 17.99
C ALA A 49 -2.94 8.34 17.12
N SER A 50 -2.55 8.36 15.85
CA SER A 50 -2.65 7.20 14.96
C SER A 50 -1.56 6.16 15.24
N GLY A 51 -0.48 6.55 15.95
CA GLY A 51 0.71 5.74 16.16
C GLY A 51 1.53 5.52 14.89
N TRP A 52 1.27 6.29 13.82
CA TRP A 52 2.00 6.18 12.56
C TRP A 52 3.24 7.08 12.53
N VAL A 53 3.09 8.36 12.89
CA VAL A 53 4.19 9.32 12.88
C VAL A 53 4.94 9.29 14.21
N GLY A 54 6.27 9.27 14.13
CA GLY A 54 7.16 9.33 15.27
C GLY A 54 8.32 10.30 15.07
N CYS A 55 9.17 10.44 16.07
CA CYS A 55 10.48 11.07 15.96
C CYS A 55 11.58 10.08 16.37
N GLY A 56 12.74 10.16 15.72
CA GLY A 56 13.86 9.24 15.93
C GLY A 56 15.07 9.65 15.09
N GLY A 57 15.86 8.67 14.67
CA GLY A 57 17.02 8.87 13.81
C GLY A 57 18.33 8.89 14.58
N VAL A 58 19.28 9.68 14.13
CA VAL A 58 20.63 9.76 14.70
C VAL A 58 20.90 11.18 15.21
N VAL A 59 21.51 11.27 16.37
CA VAL A 59 22.00 12.50 16.99
C VAL A 59 23.52 12.43 17.08
N ASP A 60 24.23 13.46 16.65
CA ASP A 60 25.69 13.54 16.72
C ASP A 60 26.20 13.75 18.17
N ALA A 61 27.52 13.81 18.34
CA ALA A 61 28.15 14.01 19.64
C ALA A 61 27.84 15.37 20.28
N ASP A 62 27.46 16.36 19.49
CA ASP A 62 27.11 17.72 19.93
C ASP A 62 25.60 17.89 20.23
N GLY A 63 24.83 16.84 20.02
CA GLY A 63 23.38 16.83 20.26
C GLY A 63 22.53 17.29 19.07
N HIS A 64 23.12 17.45 17.88
CA HIS A 64 22.38 17.82 16.68
C HIS A 64 21.82 16.61 15.94
N CYS A 65 20.58 16.73 15.45
CA CYS A 65 20.01 15.69 14.60
C CYS A 65 20.73 15.58 13.26
N VAL A 66 21.03 14.37 12.85
CA VAL A 66 21.57 14.07 11.51
C VAL A 66 20.38 14.00 10.53
N ASP A 67 20.19 15.04 9.74
CA ASP A 67 18.99 15.23 8.88
C ASP A 67 18.70 14.05 7.96
N ILE A 68 19.73 13.47 7.34
CA ILE A 68 19.56 12.32 6.43
C ILE A 68 19.13 11.04 7.16
N SER A 69 19.13 10.99 8.50
CA SER A 69 18.66 9.86 9.27
C SER A 69 17.14 9.76 9.37
N ALA A 70 16.40 10.85 9.06
CA ALA A 70 14.93 10.85 9.05
C ALA A 70 14.34 9.89 7.99
N VAL A 71 13.09 9.46 8.21
CA VAL A 71 12.32 8.66 7.23
C VAL A 71 11.11 9.49 6.78
N GLU A 72 10.99 9.67 5.49
CA GLU A 72 10.17 10.69 4.85
C GLU A 72 8.73 10.83 5.38
N CYS A 73 8.01 9.71 5.57
CA CYS A 73 6.60 9.77 5.95
C CYS A 73 6.31 9.46 7.42
N CYS A 74 7.22 8.81 8.14
CA CYS A 74 6.86 8.24 9.44
C CYS A 74 7.85 8.53 10.58
N VAL A 75 9.07 9.02 10.28
CA VAL A 75 10.07 9.35 11.31
C VAL A 75 10.64 10.74 11.08
N GLN A 76 10.19 11.69 11.88
CA GLN A 76 10.73 13.05 11.93
C GLN A 76 12.04 13.07 12.73
N PRO A 77 12.91 14.08 12.51
CA PRO A 77 14.05 14.31 13.38
C PRO A 77 13.64 14.39 14.86
N TRP A 78 14.49 13.85 15.72
CA TRP A 78 14.22 13.83 17.16
C TRP A 78 13.97 15.24 17.73
N LYS A 79 13.01 15.33 18.63
CA LYS A 79 12.70 16.55 19.38
C LYS A 79 12.66 16.25 20.88
N GLY A 80 13.33 17.08 21.67
CA GLY A 80 13.36 16.97 23.13
C GLY A 80 14.55 16.16 23.66
N THR A 81 14.45 15.73 24.90
CA THR A 81 15.48 14.96 25.60
C THR A 81 15.24 13.46 25.47
N PHE A 82 16.28 12.66 25.59
CA PHE A 82 16.21 11.22 25.69
C PHE A 82 16.96 10.72 26.96
N ALA A 83 16.68 9.50 27.36
CA ALA A 83 17.35 8.87 28.49
C ALA A 83 18.85 8.74 28.20
N GLN A 84 19.69 8.73 29.26
CA GLN A 84 21.12 8.51 29.11
C GLN A 84 21.37 7.23 28.30
N PRO A 85 22.07 7.32 27.14
CA PRO A 85 22.28 6.18 26.28
C PRO A 85 23.33 5.21 26.87
N GLU A 86 23.17 3.94 26.57
CA GLU A 86 24.23 2.94 26.71
C GLU A 86 25.34 3.25 25.68
N TYR A 87 26.62 3.16 26.08
CA TYR A 87 27.73 3.30 25.11
C TYR A 87 28.21 1.93 24.66
N ARG A 88 28.52 1.81 23.36
CA ARG A 88 29.10 0.62 22.75
C ARG A 88 30.30 0.97 21.86
N ASP A 89 31.38 0.22 22.04
CA ASP A 89 32.61 0.40 21.26
C ASP A 89 32.53 -0.37 19.92
N GLU A 90 31.54 0.03 19.09
CA GLU A 90 31.28 -0.58 17.78
C GLU A 90 31.18 0.51 16.72
N LYS A 91 31.55 0.16 15.48
CA LYS A 91 31.26 0.93 14.27
C LYS A 91 30.03 0.37 13.58
N VAL A 92 28.96 1.14 13.45
CA VAL A 92 27.67 0.65 12.98
C VAL A 92 27.11 1.48 11.83
N VAL A 93 26.26 0.84 11.02
CA VAL A 93 25.45 1.49 9.99
C VAL A 93 24.01 1.62 10.46
N TYR A 94 23.47 2.84 10.45
CA TYR A 94 22.06 3.08 10.71
C TYR A 94 21.21 2.72 9.49
N CYS A 95 20.36 1.70 9.61
CA CYS A 95 19.50 1.20 8.55
C CYS A 95 18.13 1.90 8.48
N GLY A 96 17.79 2.73 9.45
CA GLY A 96 16.50 3.40 9.53
C GLY A 96 15.54 2.76 10.55
N TYR A 97 14.25 3.02 10.37
CA TYR A 97 13.18 2.46 11.19
C TYR A 97 12.67 1.13 10.61
N MET A 98 12.56 0.10 11.45
CA MET A 98 12.00 -1.19 11.05
C MET A 98 10.48 -1.09 10.92
N ILE A 99 10.02 -0.61 9.80
CA ILE A 99 8.59 -0.37 9.52
C ILE A 99 7.86 -1.71 9.39
N HIS A 100 6.84 -1.92 10.22
CA HIS A 100 6.03 -3.15 10.21
C HIS A 100 4.77 -3.02 9.35
N HIS A 101 4.94 -2.53 8.13
CA HIS A 101 3.94 -2.50 7.08
C HIS A 101 4.63 -2.85 5.77
N TRP A 102 4.25 -3.95 5.12
CA TRP A 102 5.03 -4.55 4.02
C TRP A 102 5.36 -3.57 2.90
N GLY A 103 4.37 -2.81 2.42
CA GLY A 103 4.64 -1.80 1.38
C GLY A 103 5.66 -0.76 1.81
N HIS A 104 5.47 -0.14 2.97
CA HIS A 104 6.41 0.84 3.51
C HIS A 104 7.77 0.23 3.86
N PHE A 105 7.82 -1.03 4.27
CA PHE A 105 9.10 -1.73 4.43
C PHE A 105 9.88 -1.76 3.11
N LEU A 106 9.22 -2.07 1.99
CA LEU A 106 9.86 -2.08 0.69
C LEU A 106 10.30 -0.67 0.24
N VAL A 107 9.43 0.34 0.36
CA VAL A 107 9.66 1.68 -0.23
C VAL A 107 10.34 2.68 0.70
N GLU A 108 10.43 2.39 2.01
CA GLU A 108 11.06 3.26 3.00
C GLU A 108 12.03 2.49 3.92
N GLY A 109 11.61 1.33 4.45
CA GLY A 109 12.38 0.60 5.46
C GLY A 109 13.74 0.10 4.97
N VAL A 110 13.82 -0.40 3.72
CA VAL A 110 15.05 -1.00 3.18
C VAL A 110 15.93 -0.04 2.39
N THR A 111 15.55 1.21 2.26
CA THR A 111 16.16 2.17 1.34
C THR A 111 17.62 2.54 1.65
N ARG A 112 18.11 2.20 2.85
CA ARG A 112 19.51 2.40 3.28
C ARG A 112 20.36 1.13 3.19
N LEU A 113 19.75 -0.03 2.92
CA LEU A 113 20.46 -1.32 2.86
C LEU A 113 21.39 -1.45 1.65
N TRP A 114 21.37 -0.50 0.71
CA TRP A 114 22.35 -0.44 -0.37
C TRP A 114 23.79 -0.36 0.15
N TYR A 115 23.99 0.28 1.33
CA TYR A 115 25.33 0.40 1.91
C TYR A 115 25.90 -0.95 2.35
N PHE A 116 25.05 -1.92 2.69
CA PHE A 116 25.50 -3.29 2.96
C PHE A 116 26.16 -3.93 1.75
N LEU A 117 25.72 -3.61 0.54
CA LEU A 117 26.27 -4.14 -0.70
C LEU A 117 27.63 -3.53 -1.08
N GLU A 118 28.05 -2.44 -0.44
CA GLU A 118 29.40 -1.86 -0.57
C GLU A 118 30.46 -2.73 0.13
N ASN A 119 30.06 -3.68 0.96
CA ASN A 119 30.95 -4.63 1.62
C ASN A 119 32.06 -3.98 2.47
N ASP A 120 31.75 -2.90 3.22
CA ASP A 120 32.69 -2.27 4.14
C ASP A 120 33.10 -3.26 5.27
N PRO A 121 34.33 -3.78 5.28
CA PRO A 121 34.77 -4.77 6.26
C PRO A 121 34.96 -4.19 7.67
N THR A 122 34.94 -2.85 7.79
CA THR A 122 35.14 -2.16 9.08
C THR A 122 33.86 -1.99 9.89
N VAL A 123 32.71 -2.35 9.32
CA VAL A 123 31.40 -2.27 9.96
C VAL A 123 31.14 -3.51 10.81
N ASP A 124 30.93 -3.30 12.10
CA ASP A 124 30.62 -4.35 13.05
C ASP A 124 29.18 -4.83 12.92
N LYS A 125 28.20 -3.88 12.83
CA LYS A 125 26.77 -4.17 12.77
C LYS A 125 25.96 -3.19 11.92
N TYR A 126 24.77 -3.64 11.55
CA TYR A 126 23.75 -2.86 10.86
C TYR A 126 22.53 -2.71 11.79
N VAL A 127 22.16 -1.49 12.15
CA VAL A 127 21.22 -1.20 13.22
C VAL A 127 19.91 -0.65 12.68
N PHE A 128 18.80 -1.35 12.98
CA PHE A 128 17.46 -0.82 12.81
C PHE A 128 16.90 -0.29 14.13
N ALA A 129 16.26 0.88 14.10
CA ALA A 129 15.47 1.37 15.20
C ALA A 129 14.07 0.71 15.21
N LEU A 130 13.60 0.32 16.39
CA LEU A 130 12.21 -0.07 16.68
C LEU A 130 11.48 1.09 17.36
N ASP A 131 10.20 0.91 17.68
CA ASP A 131 9.47 1.81 18.56
C ASP A 131 10.10 1.78 19.98
N GLU A 132 10.09 2.93 20.65
CA GLU A 132 10.67 3.08 21.99
C GLU A 132 10.05 2.07 22.98
N GLY A 133 10.87 1.27 23.64
CA GLY A 133 10.45 0.24 24.60
C GLY A 133 9.82 -1.01 23.96
N GLU A 134 9.67 -1.06 22.64
CA GLU A 134 9.06 -2.23 21.98
C GLU A 134 9.99 -3.44 22.00
N ILE A 135 9.41 -4.60 22.30
CA ILE A 135 10.07 -5.92 22.13
C ILE A 135 9.36 -6.63 20.99
N ARG A 136 9.93 -6.54 19.79
CA ARG A 136 9.37 -7.17 18.60
C ARG A 136 10.28 -8.24 18.04
N GLN A 137 9.72 -9.40 17.78
CA GLN A 137 10.39 -10.43 17.01
C GLN A 137 10.16 -10.18 15.50
N ILE A 138 11.24 -9.97 14.77
CA ILE A 138 11.20 -9.85 13.31
C ILE A 138 11.04 -11.24 12.70
N LYS A 139 9.91 -11.47 11.99
CA LYS A 139 9.52 -12.78 11.44
C LYS A 139 8.84 -12.68 10.08
N GLY A 140 8.53 -13.82 9.48
CA GLY A 140 7.82 -13.89 8.19
C GLY A 140 8.62 -13.25 7.05
N ASN A 141 7.93 -12.58 6.13
CA ASN A 141 8.53 -12.01 4.94
C ASN A 141 9.60 -10.94 5.23
N TYR A 142 9.50 -10.20 6.34
CA TYR A 142 10.53 -9.23 6.76
C TYR A 142 11.85 -9.92 7.06
N ARG A 143 11.82 -10.96 7.89
CA ARG A 143 13.01 -11.75 8.21
C ARG A 143 13.55 -12.42 6.95
N ARG A 144 12.68 -13.06 6.15
CA ARG A 144 13.10 -13.77 4.94
C ARG A 144 13.77 -12.84 3.92
N PHE A 145 13.26 -11.62 3.74
CA PHE A 145 13.90 -10.59 2.91
C PHE A 145 15.33 -10.30 3.35
N LEU A 146 15.54 -10.10 4.65
CA LEU A 146 16.84 -9.78 5.24
C LEU A 146 17.82 -10.98 5.18
N GLU A 147 17.30 -12.22 5.32
CA GLU A 147 18.07 -13.44 5.10
C GLU A 147 18.51 -13.59 3.63
N LEU A 148 17.61 -13.33 2.68
CA LEU A 148 17.91 -13.35 1.25
C LEU A 148 18.91 -12.27 0.85
N LEU A 149 18.89 -11.11 1.49
CA LEU A 149 19.93 -10.08 1.33
C LEU A 149 21.26 -10.49 1.98
N LYS A 150 21.30 -11.57 2.80
CA LYS A 150 22.46 -12.07 3.56
C LYS A 150 22.98 -11.11 4.64
N ILE A 151 22.11 -10.20 5.12
CA ILE A 151 22.46 -9.23 6.16
C ILE A 151 22.06 -9.69 7.56
N TRP A 152 21.18 -10.70 7.68
CA TRP A 152 20.49 -11.07 8.91
C TRP A 152 21.43 -11.23 10.12
N ASP A 153 22.55 -11.93 9.97
CA ASP A 153 23.48 -12.23 11.07
C ASP A 153 24.30 -11.01 11.53
N LYS A 154 24.28 -9.92 10.76
CA LYS A 154 24.92 -8.65 11.09
C LYS A 154 23.93 -7.62 11.65
N LEU A 155 22.63 -7.96 11.74
CA LEU A 155 21.60 -7.02 12.18
C LEU A 155 21.49 -6.93 13.70
N GLU A 156 21.24 -5.71 14.14
CA GLU A 156 20.77 -5.40 15.49
C GLU A 156 19.49 -4.56 15.42
N PHE A 157 18.57 -4.79 16.36
CA PHE A 157 17.33 -4.04 16.50
C PHE A 157 17.29 -3.37 17.86
N ILE A 158 17.20 -2.04 17.88
CA ILE A 158 17.23 -1.27 19.13
C ILE A 158 15.89 -0.61 19.41
N ASN A 159 15.50 -0.59 20.69
CA ASN A 159 14.28 0.03 21.21
C ASN A 159 14.54 1.08 22.30
N ARG A 160 15.80 1.45 22.51
CA ARG A 160 16.28 2.46 23.44
C ARG A 160 17.47 3.22 22.84
N PRO A 161 17.79 4.42 23.35
CA PRO A 161 18.96 5.17 22.86
C PRO A 161 20.26 4.39 23.10
N ILE A 162 21.11 4.31 22.07
CA ILE A 162 22.45 3.70 22.17
C ILE A 162 23.45 4.61 21.45
N THR A 163 24.53 4.97 22.15
CA THR A 163 25.69 5.69 21.57
C THR A 163 26.72 4.68 21.10
N TYR A 164 27.16 4.81 19.87
CA TYR A 164 28.19 3.97 19.29
C TYR A 164 29.48 4.77 19.07
N ARG A 165 30.63 4.07 19.13
CA ARG A 165 31.94 4.66 18.82
C ARG A 165 31.93 5.41 17.48
N GLU A 166 31.26 4.85 16.48
CA GLU A 166 31.15 5.41 15.16
C GLU A 166 29.82 4.98 14.51
N VAL A 167 29.10 5.94 13.96
CA VAL A 167 27.85 5.71 13.24
C VAL A 167 27.96 6.19 11.81
N ILE A 168 27.63 5.34 10.86
CA ILE A 168 27.46 5.66 9.44
C ILE A 168 25.95 5.77 9.17
N VAL A 169 25.54 6.86 8.54
CA VAL A 169 24.16 7.07 8.11
C VAL A 169 24.14 7.19 6.59
N PRO A 170 23.80 6.11 5.86
CA PRO A 170 23.57 6.20 4.42
C PRO A 170 22.28 6.98 4.16
N GLU A 171 22.28 7.84 3.17
CA GLU A 171 21.06 8.45 2.67
C GLU A 171 20.12 7.40 2.07
N MET A 172 18.80 7.64 2.11
CA MET A 172 17.83 6.79 1.46
C MET A 172 18.06 6.77 -0.06
N ALA A 173 18.32 5.61 -0.64
CA ALA A 173 18.55 5.47 -2.10
C ALA A 173 17.26 5.57 -2.93
N PHE A 174 16.11 5.75 -2.28
CA PHE A 174 14.81 5.96 -2.90
C PHE A 174 13.96 6.86 -2.00
N ARG A 175 13.34 7.87 -2.61
CA ARG A 175 12.36 8.76 -1.99
C ARG A 175 11.10 8.83 -2.83
N ARG A 176 9.95 8.96 -2.21
CA ARG A 176 8.66 9.12 -2.89
C ARG A 176 8.66 10.30 -3.85
N TRP A 177 9.22 11.43 -3.40
CA TRP A 177 9.39 12.65 -4.17
C TRP A 177 10.88 12.99 -4.27
N GLY A 178 11.30 13.38 -5.45
CA GLY A 178 12.64 13.89 -5.68
C GLY A 178 13.55 12.94 -6.47
N TYR A 179 14.04 11.85 -5.88
CA TYR A 179 15.06 11.05 -6.55
C TYR A 179 15.06 9.55 -6.19
N TYR A 180 15.81 8.80 -6.99
CA TYR A 180 16.25 7.44 -6.69
C TYR A 180 17.69 7.22 -7.14
N SER A 181 18.35 6.23 -6.54
CA SER A 181 19.63 5.69 -7.00
C SER A 181 19.45 4.26 -7.52
N PRO A 182 20.16 3.83 -8.57
CA PRO A 182 20.22 2.43 -9.01
C PRO A 182 20.57 1.46 -7.89
N LYS A 183 21.36 1.88 -6.91
CA LYS A 183 21.71 1.10 -5.71
C LYS A 183 20.50 0.61 -4.93
N TYR A 184 19.37 1.32 -5.00
CA TYR A 184 18.13 0.84 -4.43
C TYR A 184 17.60 -0.42 -5.13
N LEU A 185 17.67 -0.48 -6.45
CA LEU A 185 17.25 -1.65 -7.23
C LEU A 185 18.19 -2.84 -7.02
N ASP A 186 19.47 -2.60 -6.74
CA ASP A 186 20.46 -3.66 -6.47
C ASP A 186 20.09 -4.47 -5.22
N ILE A 187 19.45 -3.83 -4.21
CA ILE A 187 18.90 -4.54 -3.04
C ILE A 187 17.90 -5.62 -3.49
N PHE A 188 16.93 -5.25 -4.32
CA PHE A 188 15.89 -6.17 -4.78
C PHE A 188 16.41 -7.21 -5.76
N ASN A 189 17.37 -6.86 -6.61
CA ASN A 189 18.04 -7.80 -7.50
C ASN A 189 18.78 -8.87 -6.68
N THR A 190 19.56 -8.45 -5.68
CA THR A 190 20.29 -9.36 -4.79
C THR A 190 19.35 -10.31 -4.04
N VAL A 191 18.26 -9.78 -3.47
CA VAL A 191 17.23 -10.59 -2.79
C VAL A 191 16.60 -11.58 -3.75
N ALA A 192 16.28 -11.16 -4.97
CA ALA A 192 15.62 -12.02 -5.95
C ALA A 192 16.55 -13.09 -6.56
N GLU A 193 17.84 -12.82 -6.67
CA GLU A 193 18.86 -13.78 -7.10
C GLU A 193 19.11 -14.87 -6.06
N ASN A 194 18.99 -14.53 -4.78
CA ASN A 194 19.14 -15.48 -3.67
C ASN A 194 17.82 -16.23 -3.32
N ALA A 195 16.69 -15.81 -3.89
CA ALA A 195 15.42 -16.51 -3.67
C ALA A 195 15.40 -17.90 -4.32
N ALA A 196 14.88 -18.89 -3.59
CA ALA A 196 14.75 -20.24 -4.11
C ALA A 196 13.89 -20.28 -5.40
N PRO A 197 14.15 -21.18 -6.34
CA PRO A 197 13.33 -21.36 -7.53
C PRO A 197 11.87 -21.62 -7.17
N ALA A 198 10.93 -21.13 -8.00
CA ALA A 198 9.53 -21.43 -7.83
C ALA A 198 9.24 -22.92 -8.08
N THR A 199 8.28 -23.46 -7.35
CA THR A 199 7.85 -24.85 -7.48
C THR A 199 7.11 -25.13 -8.79
N ARG A 200 6.59 -24.07 -9.44
CA ARG A 200 5.90 -24.15 -10.74
C ARG A 200 6.16 -22.91 -11.60
N THR A 201 6.09 -23.10 -12.90
CA THR A 201 6.11 -22.00 -13.86
C THR A 201 4.71 -21.38 -13.97
N VAL A 202 4.65 -20.04 -14.01
CA VAL A 202 3.43 -19.26 -14.23
C VAL A 202 3.65 -18.31 -15.40
N GLY A 203 2.62 -18.14 -16.25
CA GLY A 203 2.63 -17.15 -17.32
C GLY A 203 2.16 -15.79 -16.78
N ASN A 204 0.86 -15.51 -16.84
CA ASN A 204 0.27 -14.33 -16.21
C ASN A 204 -0.13 -14.65 -14.76
N ILE A 205 0.05 -13.70 -13.84
CA ILE A 205 -0.41 -13.85 -12.46
C ILE A 205 -1.35 -12.70 -12.07
N TYR A 206 -2.31 -13.02 -11.21
CA TYR A 206 -3.10 -12.04 -10.49
C TYR A 206 -2.86 -12.20 -8.98
N MET A 207 -2.23 -11.20 -8.37
CA MET A 207 -2.03 -11.17 -6.91
C MET A 207 -3.30 -10.65 -6.25
N SER A 208 -4.04 -11.56 -5.63
CA SER A 208 -5.32 -11.29 -4.99
C SER A 208 -5.18 -10.91 -3.50
N ARG A 209 -6.21 -10.22 -3.00
CA ARG A 209 -6.38 -9.88 -1.57
C ARG A 209 -7.63 -10.51 -0.98
N SER A 210 -8.45 -11.23 -1.77
CA SER A 210 -9.78 -11.72 -1.37
C SER A 210 -9.76 -12.65 -0.16
N LEU A 211 -8.60 -13.31 0.10
CA LEU A 211 -8.44 -14.23 1.22
C LEU A 211 -7.66 -13.64 2.41
N LEU A 212 -7.30 -12.36 2.36
CA LEU A 212 -6.52 -11.74 3.41
C LEU A 212 -7.34 -11.57 4.70
N PRO A 213 -7.02 -12.29 5.81
CA PRO A 213 -7.91 -12.36 6.98
C PRO A 213 -8.22 -11.00 7.63
N LYS A 214 -7.24 -10.08 7.63
CA LYS A 214 -7.38 -8.74 8.23
C LYS A 214 -8.35 -7.83 7.49
N HIS A 215 -8.78 -8.19 6.29
CA HIS A 215 -9.58 -7.34 5.42
C HIS A 215 -10.98 -7.86 5.13
N LYS A 216 -11.37 -9.01 5.70
CA LYS A 216 -12.70 -9.61 5.47
C LYS A 216 -13.86 -8.66 5.77
N ASP A 217 -13.67 -7.77 6.75
CA ASP A 217 -14.70 -6.83 7.20
C ASP A 217 -14.56 -5.44 6.57
N VAL A 218 -13.59 -5.24 5.65
CA VAL A 218 -13.32 -3.94 5.01
C VAL A 218 -13.10 -4.02 3.49
N GLU A 219 -12.96 -5.20 2.91
CA GLU A 219 -12.77 -5.43 1.46
C GLU A 219 -13.88 -6.36 0.94
N PHE A 220 -14.72 -5.83 0.03
CA PHE A 220 -15.90 -6.51 -0.50
C PHE A 220 -15.87 -6.58 -2.01
N GLY A 221 -16.31 -7.71 -2.59
CA GLY A 221 -16.44 -7.90 -4.03
C GLY A 221 -15.13 -8.21 -4.78
N PHE A 222 -14.04 -8.47 -4.07
CA PHE A 222 -12.74 -8.76 -4.67
C PHE A 222 -12.72 -10.11 -5.40
N GLU A 223 -13.56 -11.05 -4.99
CA GLU A 223 -13.70 -12.38 -5.61
C GLU A 223 -14.14 -12.30 -7.07
N ALA A 224 -14.86 -11.24 -7.45
CA ALA A 224 -15.23 -11.00 -8.84
C ALA A 224 -14.02 -10.77 -9.74
N LEU A 225 -12.97 -10.16 -9.21
CA LEU A 225 -11.71 -9.98 -9.94
C LEU A 225 -10.87 -11.26 -9.97
N ASP A 226 -10.92 -12.09 -8.90
CA ASP A 226 -10.28 -13.40 -8.88
C ASP A 226 -10.82 -14.25 -10.04
N ASP A 227 -12.15 -14.37 -10.15
CA ASP A 227 -12.81 -15.14 -11.21
C ASP A 227 -12.54 -14.53 -12.59
N PHE A 228 -12.59 -13.19 -12.71
CA PHE A 228 -12.30 -12.50 -13.95
C PHE A 228 -10.90 -12.79 -14.47
N PHE A 229 -9.86 -12.61 -13.65
CA PHE A 229 -8.49 -12.86 -14.08
C PHE A 229 -8.22 -14.34 -14.31
N GLN A 230 -8.77 -15.24 -13.47
CA GLN A 230 -8.63 -16.68 -13.64
C GLN A 230 -9.17 -17.17 -14.98
N LYS A 231 -10.37 -16.71 -15.37
CA LYS A 231 -10.99 -17.06 -16.68
C LYS A 231 -10.22 -16.55 -17.89
N ASN A 232 -9.37 -15.54 -17.65
CA ASN A 232 -8.54 -14.95 -18.71
C ASN A 232 -7.08 -15.43 -18.65
N GLY A 233 -6.85 -16.62 -18.09
CA GLY A 233 -5.56 -17.30 -18.14
C GLY A 233 -4.53 -16.82 -17.11
N TYR A 234 -4.96 -16.03 -16.09
CA TYR A 234 -4.09 -15.65 -15.00
C TYR A 234 -4.10 -16.72 -13.90
N THR A 235 -2.95 -17.04 -13.38
CA THR A 235 -2.86 -17.80 -12.12
C THR A 235 -3.16 -16.86 -10.96
N VAL A 236 -4.25 -17.11 -10.22
CA VAL A 236 -4.57 -16.35 -9.02
C VAL A 236 -3.63 -16.76 -7.89
N VAL A 237 -2.89 -15.81 -7.35
CA VAL A 237 -1.92 -16.01 -6.27
C VAL A 237 -2.37 -15.20 -5.05
N TYR A 238 -2.40 -15.86 -3.90
CA TYR A 238 -2.70 -15.22 -2.61
C TYR A 238 -1.39 -15.02 -1.85
N PRO A 239 -0.83 -13.80 -1.80
CA PRO A 239 0.51 -13.54 -1.25
C PRO A 239 0.69 -13.98 0.19
N GLU A 240 -0.38 -14.01 0.98
CA GLU A 240 -0.36 -14.46 2.36
C GLU A 240 -0.25 -16.00 2.52
N ARG A 241 -0.38 -16.73 1.41
CA ARG A 241 -0.36 -18.21 1.38
C ARG A 241 0.86 -18.80 0.71
N VAL A 242 1.72 -17.98 0.14
CA VAL A 242 2.94 -18.43 -0.53
C VAL A 242 4.19 -17.85 0.16
N PRO A 243 5.29 -18.60 0.22
CA PRO A 243 6.57 -18.09 0.71
C PRO A 243 7.05 -16.90 -0.12
N LEU A 244 7.83 -16.01 0.50
CA LEU A 244 8.38 -14.84 -0.19
C LEU A 244 9.22 -15.22 -1.41
N ASP A 245 10.03 -16.27 -1.30
CA ASP A 245 10.86 -16.78 -2.41
C ASP A 245 10.01 -17.10 -3.63
N GLU A 246 8.94 -17.86 -3.42
CA GLU A 246 8.03 -18.27 -4.49
C GLU A 246 7.30 -17.08 -5.09
N MET A 247 6.86 -16.12 -4.26
CA MET A 247 6.24 -14.89 -4.73
C MET A 247 7.19 -14.07 -5.62
N ILE A 248 8.45 -13.91 -5.20
CA ILE A 248 9.49 -13.22 -5.97
C ILE A 248 9.66 -13.90 -7.34
N GLN A 249 9.75 -15.22 -7.36
CA GLN A 249 9.94 -15.97 -8.62
C GLN A 249 8.70 -15.89 -9.52
N TYR A 250 7.50 -15.93 -8.96
CA TYR A 250 6.27 -15.73 -9.75
C TYR A 250 6.25 -14.35 -10.41
N ILE A 251 6.56 -13.31 -9.67
CA ILE A 251 6.63 -11.94 -10.21
C ILE A 251 7.69 -11.84 -11.30
N ARG A 252 8.91 -12.36 -11.07
CA ARG A 252 10.01 -12.29 -12.04
C ARG A 252 9.72 -13.06 -13.33
N ASN A 253 9.02 -14.19 -13.24
CA ASN A 253 8.79 -15.07 -14.38
C ASN A 253 7.46 -14.79 -15.09
N ALA A 254 6.58 -13.97 -14.52
CA ALA A 254 5.33 -13.60 -15.15
C ALA A 254 5.54 -12.69 -16.37
N ASP A 255 4.76 -12.94 -17.44
CA ASP A 255 4.66 -12.03 -18.59
C ASP A 255 3.90 -10.77 -18.22
N THR A 256 2.82 -10.94 -17.47
CA THR A 256 1.98 -9.85 -16.95
C THR A 256 1.65 -10.13 -15.48
N VAL A 257 1.83 -9.12 -14.65
CA VAL A 257 1.35 -9.12 -13.26
C VAL A 257 0.09 -8.24 -13.19
N ALA A 258 -1.01 -8.80 -12.70
CA ALA A 258 -2.20 -8.06 -12.34
C ALA A 258 -2.36 -8.05 -10.83
N THR A 259 -2.90 -6.98 -10.26
CA THR A 259 -3.11 -6.86 -8.82
C THR A 259 -4.08 -5.74 -8.46
N VAL A 260 -4.35 -5.57 -7.17
CA VAL A 260 -5.15 -4.49 -6.61
C VAL A 260 -4.23 -3.41 -6.03
N SER A 261 -4.61 -2.14 -6.13
CA SER A 261 -3.85 -1.01 -5.58
C SER A 261 -3.61 -1.10 -4.06
N GLY A 262 -2.52 -0.51 -3.60
CA GLY A 262 -1.97 -0.56 -2.23
C GLY A 262 -0.58 -1.21 -2.23
N SER A 263 -0.24 -1.99 -1.20
CA SER A 263 1.12 -2.55 -1.04
C SER A 263 1.49 -3.62 -2.08
N LEU A 264 0.52 -4.26 -2.75
CA LEU A 264 0.80 -5.37 -3.66
C LEU A 264 1.58 -4.95 -4.91
N PRO A 265 1.21 -3.85 -5.64
CA PRO A 265 1.97 -3.42 -6.81
C PRO A 265 3.42 -3.05 -6.50
N GLN A 266 3.74 -2.65 -5.26
CA GLN A 266 5.11 -2.33 -4.84
C GLN A 266 6.04 -3.56 -4.88
N ASN A 267 5.50 -4.79 -4.87
CA ASN A 267 6.28 -6.01 -5.09
C ASN A 267 6.89 -6.09 -6.51
N MET A 268 6.47 -5.21 -7.44
CA MET A 268 7.13 -5.10 -8.75
C MET A 268 8.58 -4.63 -8.65
N LEU A 269 9.03 -4.17 -7.50
CA LEU A 269 10.46 -3.96 -7.21
C LEU A 269 11.29 -5.24 -7.41
N PHE A 270 10.71 -6.43 -7.17
CA PHE A 270 11.34 -7.71 -7.48
C PHE A 270 11.24 -8.10 -8.96
N GLY A 271 10.35 -7.48 -9.73
CA GLY A 271 10.09 -7.81 -11.13
C GLY A 271 11.21 -7.39 -12.08
N LYS A 272 11.02 -7.72 -13.36
CA LYS A 272 11.93 -7.32 -14.44
C LYS A 272 11.69 -5.88 -14.86
N GLN A 273 12.73 -5.26 -15.40
CA GLN A 273 12.61 -3.95 -16.06
C GLN A 273 11.62 -4.05 -17.25
N GLY A 274 10.74 -3.05 -17.39
CA GLY A 274 9.79 -2.97 -18.50
C GLY A 274 8.63 -3.99 -18.45
N GLN A 275 8.43 -4.69 -17.33
CA GLN A 275 7.38 -5.70 -17.19
C GLN A 275 5.97 -5.09 -17.25
N LYS A 276 5.00 -5.86 -17.71
CA LYS A 276 3.59 -5.44 -17.76
C LYS A 276 2.95 -5.55 -16.38
N LEU A 277 2.21 -4.49 -16.01
CA LEU A 277 1.48 -4.42 -14.75
C LEU A 277 0.05 -3.94 -14.97
N ILE A 278 -0.93 -4.60 -14.38
CA ILE A 278 -2.32 -4.17 -14.35
C ILE A 278 -2.70 -3.90 -12.90
N ILE A 279 -3.19 -2.69 -12.60
CA ILE A 279 -3.60 -2.32 -11.25
C ILE A 279 -5.10 -2.02 -11.24
N ALA A 280 -5.86 -2.88 -10.55
CA ALA A 280 -7.25 -2.64 -10.23
C ALA A 280 -7.33 -1.67 -9.03
N GLU A 281 -7.78 -0.45 -9.28
CA GLU A 281 -7.89 0.61 -8.29
C GLU A 281 -9.07 0.39 -7.35
N ARG A 282 -8.80 0.29 -6.04
CA ARG A 282 -9.79 -0.03 -5.00
C ARG A 282 -10.47 1.18 -4.37
N CYS A 283 -9.96 2.39 -4.61
CA CYS A 283 -10.54 3.63 -4.08
C CYS A 283 -10.23 4.83 -5.00
N ALA A 284 -10.85 5.98 -4.70
CA ALA A 284 -10.64 7.21 -5.45
C ALA A 284 -9.28 7.87 -5.15
N ILE A 285 -8.67 7.54 -4.00
CA ILE A 285 -7.37 8.10 -3.58
C ILE A 285 -6.25 7.42 -4.38
N ILE A 286 -5.29 8.21 -4.81
CA ILE A 286 -4.12 7.74 -5.54
C ILE A 286 -3.07 7.27 -4.53
N ASP A 287 -2.53 6.08 -4.76
CA ASP A 287 -1.34 5.61 -4.06
C ASP A 287 -0.10 6.29 -4.66
N ASP A 288 0.45 7.28 -3.97
CA ASP A 288 1.57 8.09 -4.44
C ASP A 288 2.96 7.42 -4.30
N TRP A 289 3.01 6.19 -3.78
CA TRP A 289 4.21 5.36 -3.78
C TRP A 289 4.39 4.53 -5.06
N GLN A 290 3.29 4.26 -5.78
CA GLN A 290 3.36 3.43 -6.99
C GLN A 290 3.92 4.17 -8.22
N PRO A 291 3.62 5.47 -8.47
CA PRO A 291 4.19 6.19 -9.61
C PRO A 291 5.73 6.17 -9.69
N PRO A 292 6.48 6.46 -8.62
CA PRO A 292 7.94 6.31 -8.67
C PRO A 292 8.40 4.86 -8.89
N VAL A 293 7.72 3.84 -8.34
CA VAL A 293 8.05 2.42 -8.61
C VAL A 293 7.85 2.10 -10.10
N ASN A 294 6.76 2.55 -10.72
CA ASN A 294 6.54 2.38 -12.15
C ASN A 294 7.68 2.97 -12.98
N ARG A 295 8.15 4.15 -12.58
CA ARG A 295 9.22 4.87 -13.29
C ARG A 295 10.57 4.16 -13.18
N ILE A 296 11.01 3.82 -11.97
CA ILE A 296 12.34 3.22 -11.75
C ILE A 296 12.45 1.81 -12.32
N LYS A 297 11.32 1.08 -12.39
CA LYS A 297 11.22 -0.24 -13.03
C LYS A 297 10.78 -0.17 -14.48
N GLU A 298 10.57 1.04 -15.04
CA GLU A 298 10.09 1.27 -16.41
C GLU A 298 8.84 0.43 -16.78
N LEU A 299 7.93 0.25 -15.82
CA LEU A 299 6.78 -0.64 -16.01
C LEU A 299 5.82 -0.11 -17.09
N ARG A 300 5.23 -1.05 -17.83
CA ARG A 300 4.09 -0.78 -18.71
C ARG A 300 2.82 -1.05 -17.92
N THR A 301 2.24 0.01 -17.36
CA THR A 301 1.17 -0.12 -16.37
C THR A 301 -0.17 0.32 -16.92
N THR A 302 -1.19 -0.54 -16.78
CA THR A 302 -2.59 -0.21 -17.03
C THR A 302 -3.31 -0.07 -15.69
N TYR A 303 -3.96 1.07 -15.46
CA TYR A 303 -4.79 1.31 -14.30
C TYR A 303 -6.26 1.15 -14.62
N ILE A 304 -7.04 0.47 -13.77
CA ILE A 304 -8.46 0.20 -13.97
C ILE A 304 -9.23 0.60 -12.70
N ASP A 305 -10.15 1.56 -12.80
CA ASP A 305 -11.04 1.91 -11.68
C ASP A 305 -12.07 0.78 -11.43
N ALA A 306 -11.68 -0.24 -10.70
CA ALA A 306 -12.55 -1.36 -10.34
C ALA A 306 -13.39 -1.11 -9.08
N ASN A 307 -13.18 0.03 -8.40
CA ASN A 307 -13.95 0.40 -7.22
C ASN A 307 -15.33 0.93 -7.57
N ILE A 308 -16.27 0.78 -6.64
CA ILE A 308 -17.59 1.38 -6.66
C ILE A 308 -17.54 2.62 -5.78
N PRO A 309 -17.60 3.85 -6.35
CA PRO A 309 -17.37 5.08 -5.59
C PRO A 309 -18.63 5.53 -4.83
N ILE A 310 -19.02 4.80 -3.78
CA ILE A 310 -20.19 5.16 -2.96
C ILE A 310 -19.84 6.36 -2.09
N TYR A 311 -18.74 6.27 -1.36
CA TYR A 311 -18.19 7.37 -0.55
C TYR A 311 -16.69 7.50 -0.75
N THR A 312 -16.18 8.70 -0.47
CA THR A 312 -14.73 8.89 -0.33
C THR A 312 -14.29 8.26 0.98
N VAL A 313 -13.46 7.23 0.86
CA VAL A 313 -12.88 6.54 2.00
C VAL A 313 -11.37 6.74 2.02
N PRO A 314 -10.74 6.80 3.20
CA PRO A 314 -9.29 6.80 3.31
C PRO A 314 -8.69 5.48 2.80
N MET A 315 -7.37 5.43 2.67
CA MET A 315 -6.64 4.24 2.20
C MET A 315 -6.83 3.00 3.08
N THR A 316 -7.43 3.16 4.25
CA THR A 316 -7.76 2.07 5.21
C THR A 316 -9.09 1.37 4.93
N GLY A 317 -9.92 1.90 4.02
CA GLY A 317 -11.22 1.32 3.66
C GLY A 317 -12.41 1.90 4.43
N PRO A 318 -13.59 1.28 4.37
CA PRO A 318 -13.89 0.05 3.63
C PRO A 318 -13.85 0.24 2.12
N PHE A 319 -13.62 -0.84 1.38
CA PHE A 319 -13.59 -0.84 -0.07
C PHE A 319 -14.64 -1.78 -0.64
N ILE A 320 -15.24 -1.39 -1.76
CA ILE A 320 -16.11 -2.26 -2.55
C ILE A 320 -15.67 -2.21 -4.00
N MET A 321 -15.43 -3.38 -4.57
CA MET A 321 -14.96 -3.57 -5.92
C MET A 321 -15.90 -4.48 -6.70
N GLY A 322 -15.72 -4.53 -8.01
CA GLY A 322 -16.50 -5.45 -8.81
C GLY A 322 -16.30 -5.27 -10.31
N TYR A 323 -17.05 -6.06 -11.07
CA TYR A 323 -17.08 -6.03 -12.53
C TYR A 323 -17.99 -4.89 -13.00
N ASN A 324 -17.55 -3.63 -12.75
CA ASN A 324 -18.25 -2.41 -13.11
C ASN A 324 -18.09 -2.08 -14.61
N ASP A 325 -18.68 -0.98 -15.09
CA ASP A 325 -18.65 -0.58 -16.50
C ASP A 325 -17.24 -0.31 -17.02
N ILE A 326 -16.35 0.18 -16.14
CA ILE A 326 -14.96 0.44 -16.53
C ILE A 326 -14.21 -0.88 -16.72
N VAL A 327 -14.40 -1.83 -15.80
CA VAL A 327 -13.82 -3.19 -15.94
C VAL A 327 -14.42 -3.90 -17.16
N ARG A 328 -15.72 -3.75 -17.44
CA ARG A 328 -16.35 -4.30 -18.66
C ARG A 328 -15.75 -3.71 -19.92
N ARG A 329 -15.56 -2.39 -19.99
CA ARG A 329 -14.90 -1.75 -21.12
C ARG A 329 -13.48 -2.25 -21.31
N TYR A 330 -12.71 -2.37 -20.22
CA TYR A 330 -11.38 -2.96 -20.27
C TYR A 330 -11.41 -4.40 -20.82
N ALA A 331 -12.36 -5.22 -20.36
CA ALA A 331 -12.53 -6.58 -20.83
C ALA A 331 -12.85 -6.64 -22.34
N GLN A 332 -13.77 -5.78 -22.81
CA GLN A 332 -14.14 -5.69 -24.24
C GLN A 332 -12.96 -5.27 -25.11
N ASP A 333 -12.24 -4.21 -24.72
CA ASP A 333 -11.11 -3.68 -25.48
C ASP A 333 -9.93 -4.69 -25.57
N ASN A 334 -9.85 -5.64 -24.61
CA ASN A 334 -8.80 -6.65 -24.55
C ASN A 334 -9.30 -8.08 -24.88
N ALA A 335 -10.51 -8.22 -25.44
CA ALA A 335 -11.15 -9.50 -25.80
C ALA A 335 -11.17 -10.51 -24.63
N MET A 336 -11.38 -10.04 -23.41
CA MET A 336 -11.41 -10.85 -22.20
C MET A 336 -12.82 -11.36 -21.88
N VAL A 337 -12.87 -12.57 -21.31
CA VAL A 337 -14.11 -13.22 -20.87
C VAL A 337 -14.59 -12.59 -19.55
N PRO A 338 -15.88 -12.27 -19.37
CA PRO A 338 -16.42 -11.75 -18.13
C PRO A 338 -16.37 -12.82 -17.02
N PRO A 339 -16.40 -12.41 -15.74
CA PRO A 339 -16.55 -13.33 -14.61
C PRO A 339 -17.92 -14.03 -14.63
N ASP A 340 -18.14 -14.99 -13.77
CA ASP A 340 -19.43 -15.66 -13.65
C ASP A 340 -20.55 -14.65 -13.37
N ALA A 341 -21.70 -14.86 -14.01
CA ALA A 341 -22.83 -13.91 -13.97
C ALA A 341 -23.28 -13.56 -12.54
N HIS A 342 -23.10 -14.47 -11.58
CA HIS A 342 -23.48 -14.18 -10.19
C HIS A 342 -22.64 -13.06 -9.57
N PHE A 343 -21.35 -12.87 -9.95
CA PHE A 343 -20.47 -11.83 -9.42
C PHE A 343 -20.85 -10.40 -9.83
N TYR A 344 -21.66 -10.24 -10.87
CA TYR A 344 -22.24 -8.93 -11.25
C TYR A 344 -23.76 -8.94 -11.18
N SER A 345 -24.34 -9.95 -10.49
CA SER A 345 -25.77 -9.98 -10.21
C SER A 345 -26.16 -8.99 -9.11
N ARG A 346 -27.38 -8.46 -9.19
CA ARG A 346 -27.94 -7.59 -8.17
C ARG A 346 -27.88 -8.20 -6.76
N LYS A 347 -28.09 -9.52 -6.63
CA LYS A 347 -28.06 -10.24 -5.35
C LYS A 347 -26.66 -10.22 -4.73
N TYR A 348 -25.64 -10.48 -5.53
CA TYR A 348 -24.25 -10.48 -5.06
C TYR A 348 -23.82 -9.08 -4.60
N PHE A 349 -24.07 -8.06 -5.43
CA PHE A 349 -23.73 -6.68 -5.06
C PHE A 349 -24.45 -6.21 -3.81
N ARG A 350 -25.73 -6.58 -3.65
CA ARG A 350 -26.44 -6.26 -2.43
C ARG A 350 -25.75 -6.82 -1.19
N SER A 351 -25.24 -8.05 -1.24
CA SER A 351 -24.50 -8.64 -0.11
C SER A 351 -23.20 -7.90 0.19
N CYS A 352 -22.41 -7.57 -0.84
CA CYS A 352 -21.17 -6.78 -0.71
C CYS A 352 -21.47 -5.38 -0.16
N PHE A 353 -22.52 -4.74 -0.68
CA PHE A 353 -22.93 -3.41 -0.26
C PHE A 353 -23.36 -3.35 1.21
N VAL A 354 -24.15 -4.30 1.67
CA VAL A 354 -24.56 -4.40 3.09
C VAL A 354 -23.34 -4.56 3.99
N GLY A 355 -22.38 -5.42 3.61
CA GLY A 355 -21.11 -5.57 4.31
C GLY A 355 -20.31 -4.27 4.37
N TYR A 356 -20.15 -3.61 3.21
CA TYR A 356 -19.48 -2.31 3.10
C TYR A 356 -20.10 -1.25 4.00
N MET A 357 -21.42 -1.11 3.98
CA MET A 357 -22.17 -0.13 4.78
C MET A 357 -22.01 -0.38 6.27
N LYS A 358 -22.05 -1.65 6.70
CA LYS A 358 -21.80 -2.02 8.09
C LYS A 358 -20.40 -1.66 8.52
N SER A 359 -19.40 -2.00 7.72
CA SER A 359 -18.00 -1.68 7.98
C SER A 359 -17.77 -0.16 8.04
N TYR A 360 -18.37 0.59 7.12
CA TYR A 360 -18.30 2.06 7.12
C TYR A 360 -18.88 2.65 8.41
N GLN A 361 -20.01 2.15 8.86
CA GLN A 361 -20.65 2.54 10.11
C GLN A 361 -19.77 2.26 11.33
N ASP A 362 -19.15 1.07 11.39
CA ASP A 362 -18.29 0.65 12.50
C ASP A 362 -17.01 1.48 12.57
N LEU A 363 -16.37 1.76 11.42
CA LEU A 363 -15.14 2.53 11.35
C LEU A 363 -15.32 4.02 11.64
N TYR A 364 -16.40 4.61 11.15
CA TYR A 364 -16.58 6.08 11.20
C TYR A 364 -17.58 6.54 12.25
N ARG A 365 -18.23 5.63 12.97
CA ARG A 365 -19.21 5.90 14.05
C ARG A 365 -20.33 6.89 13.70
N TYR A 366 -20.64 7.06 12.42
CA TYR A 366 -21.72 7.94 11.94
C TYR A 366 -23.04 7.18 11.81
N ARG A 367 -23.41 6.46 12.88
CA ARG A 367 -24.60 5.59 12.90
C ARG A 367 -25.87 6.29 12.42
N TRP A 368 -26.10 7.54 12.88
CA TRP A 368 -27.26 8.33 12.52
C TRP A 368 -27.29 8.71 11.02
N PHE A 369 -26.13 9.03 10.44
CA PHE A 369 -26.01 9.40 9.02
C PHE A 369 -26.31 8.20 8.12
N MET A 370 -25.90 7.00 8.51
CA MET A 370 -26.12 5.76 7.78
C MET A 370 -27.59 5.39 7.76
N GLU A 371 -28.25 5.41 8.92
CA GLU A 371 -29.67 5.05 9.02
C GLU A 371 -30.55 6.08 8.31
N GLU A 372 -30.14 7.33 8.27
CA GLU A 372 -30.96 8.42 7.80
C GLU A 372 -30.83 8.73 6.32
N TYR A 373 -29.61 8.69 5.79
CA TYR A 373 -29.33 9.12 4.41
C TYR A 373 -28.91 7.98 3.49
N LEU A 374 -28.26 6.96 4.00
CA LEU A 374 -27.59 5.97 3.17
C LEU A 374 -28.43 4.72 2.93
N LEU A 375 -29.11 4.19 3.95
CA LEU A 375 -29.98 3.02 3.77
C LEU A 375 -31.14 3.29 2.80
N PRO A 376 -31.80 4.45 2.84
CA PRO A 376 -32.82 4.78 1.85
C PRO A 376 -32.29 4.90 0.41
N GLU A 377 -31.02 5.27 0.22
CA GLU A 377 -30.37 5.37 -1.07
C GLU A 377 -29.73 4.07 -1.55
N MET A 378 -29.67 3.05 -0.69
CA MET A 378 -29.02 1.77 -0.98
C MET A 378 -29.55 1.11 -2.26
N ASP A 379 -30.88 1.02 -2.40
CA ASP A 379 -31.49 0.41 -3.59
C ASP A 379 -31.16 1.20 -4.84
N TYR A 380 -31.10 2.52 -4.73
CA TYR A 380 -30.72 3.39 -5.83
C TYR A 380 -29.26 3.15 -6.26
N HIS A 381 -28.33 3.08 -5.34
CA HIS A 381 -26.90 2.78 -5.65
C HIS A 381 -26.75 1.39 -6.28
N LEU A 382 -27.51 0.41 -5.81
CA LEU A 382 -27.51 -0.94 -6.38
C LEU A 382 -28.05 -0.94 -7.82
N GLU A 383 -29.10 -0.15 -8.08
CA GLU A 383 -29.63 -0.02 -9.45
C GLU A 383 -28.67 0.75 -10.37
N ALA A 384 -28.12 1.87 -9.89
CA ALA A 384 -27.15 2.63 -10.65
C ALA A 384 -25.93 1.78 -11.04
N TYR A 385 -25.50 0.93 -10.13
CA TYR A 385 -24.39 0.00 -10.39
C TYR A 385 -24.76 -1.10 -11.40
N ALA A 386 -25.99 -1.63 -11.32
CA ALA A 386 -26.48 -2.67 -12.23
C ALA A 386 -26.72 -2.14 -13.66
N TYR A 387 -27.08 -0.87 -13.80
CA TYR A 387 -27.43 -0.22 -15.08
C TYR A 387 -26.30 0.65 -15.66
N GLY A 388 -25.21 0.88 -14.91
CA GLY A 388 -24.00 1.53 -15.40
C GLY A 388 -23.82 2.99 -15.00
N GLU A 389 -22.70 3.56 -15.47
CA GLU A 389 -22.22 4.90 -15.10
C GLU A 389 -23.19 6.02 -15.56
N GLU A 390 -23.94 5.80 -16.63
CA GLU A 390 -24.86 6.78 -17.18
C GLU A 390 -26.02 7.07 -16.21
N PHE A 391 -26.57 6.05 -15.64
CA PHE A 391 -27.63 6.16 -14.62
C PHE A 391 -27.10 6.80 -13.31
N TYR A 392 -25.84 6.54 -12.97
CA TYR A 392 -25.18 7.15 -11.81
C TYR A 392 -24.90 8.65 -12.02
N ARG A 393 -24.58 9.06 -13.25
CA ARG A 393 -24.45 10.48 -13.63
C ARG A 393 -25.75 11.25 -13.48
N GLU A 394 -26.86 10.69 -13.93
CA GLU A 394 -28.19 11.29 -13.77
C GLU A 394 -28.53 11.53 -12.29
N TYR A 395 -28.17 10.58 -11.42
CA TYR A 395 -28.35 10.73 -9.98
C TYR A 395 -27.51 11.86 -9.39
N LEU A 396 -26.23 11.90 -9.69
CA LEU A 396 -25.32 12.95 -9.20
C LEU A 396 -25.71 14.34 -9.71
N ASN A 397 -26.36 14.43 -10.87
CA ASN A 397 -26.85 15.68 -11.46
C ASN A 397 -28.25 16.09 -10.93
N GLY A 398 -28.79 15.41 -9.94
CA GLY A 398 -30.02 15.81 -9.25
C GLY A 398 -31.33 15.31 -9.87
N SER A 399 -31.28 14.49 -10.93
CA SER A 399 -32.45 13.86 -11.57
C SER A 399 -32.91 12.59 -10.84
N ARG A 400 -33.02 12.65 -9.52
CA ARG A 400 -33.43 11.50 -8.69
C ARG A 400 -34.83 11.03 -9.05
N PRO A 401 -35.04 9.77 -9.45
CA PRO A 401 -36.39 9.24 -9.52
C PRO A 401 -37.00 9.21 -8.12
N PHE A 402 -38.09 9.94 -7.94
CA PHE A 402 -38.78 9.99 -6.68
C PHE A 402 -39.44 8.65 -6.39
N ARG A 403 -39.06 7.97 -5.32
CA ARG A 403 -39.60 6.66 -4.94
C ARG A 403 -40.55 6.79 -3.77
N TRP A 404 -41.86 6.81 -4.05
CA TRP A 404 -42.91 6.89 -3.06
C TRP A 404 -42.87 5.80 -1.99
N HIS A 405 -42.35 4.60 -2.28
CA HIS A 405 -42.32 3.50 -1.33
C HIS A 405 -41.39 3.74 -0.11
N HIS A 406 -40.36 4.58 -0.23
CA HIS A 406 -39.49 4.95 0.91
C HIS A 406 -40.26 5.72 2.01
N TYR A 407 -41.34 6.42 1.64
CA TYR A 407 -42.19 7.12 2.61
C TYR A 407 -43.23 6.21 3.27
N LEU A 408 -43.41 5.02 2.77
CA LEU A 408 -44.39 4.06 3.32
C LEU A 408 -43.76 3.07 4.33
N GLU A 409 -42.44 3.09 4.49
CA GLU A 409 -41.78 2.22 5.45
C GLU A 409 -41.97 2.71 6.89
N ILE A 410 -42.48 1.83 7.77
CA ILE A 410 -42.73 2.09 9.19
C ILE A 410 -41.43 2.56 9.89
N HIS A 411 -40.27 2.13 9.40
CA HIS A 411 -38.94 2.52 9.91
C HIS A 411 -38.65 4.00 9.70
N TYR A 412 -38.96 4.56 8.52
CA TYR A 412 -38.82 5.99 8.22
C TYR A 412 -39.66 6.88 9.14
N TRP A 413 -40.93 6.51 9.36
CA TRP A 413 -41.82 7.22 10.26
C TRP A 413 -41.40 7.16 11.73
N LYS A 414 -40.86 6.02 12.19
CA LYS A 414 -40.31 5.89 13.54
C LYS A 414 -39.08 6.78 13.76
N GLN A 415 -38.25 6.92 12.80
CA GLN A 415 -37.08 7.81 12.90
C GLN A 415 -37.46 9.28 12.85
N TRP A 416 -38.39 9.66 11.98
CA TRP A 416 -38.90 11.01 11.89
C TRP A 416 -39.59 11.42 13.22
N LEU A 417 -40.42 10.58 13.83
CA LEU A 417 -41.00 10.80 15.13
C LEU A 417 -39.99 10.95 16.27
N LYS A 418 -38.92 10.12 16.28
CA LYS A 418 -37.79 10.25 17.25
C LYS A 418 -37.08 11.59 17.14
N ARG A 419 -37.01 12.19 15.95
CA ARG A 419 -36.40 13.50 15.74
C ARG A 419 -37.23 14.63 16.30
N ILE A 420 -38.53 14.58 16.07
CA ILE A 420 -39.46 15.61 16.60
C ILE A 420 -39.43 15.59 18.11
N LEU A 421 -39.46 14.39 18.73
CA LEU A 421 -39.43 14.23 20.18
C LEU A 421 -38.08 14.53 20.84
N LYS A 422 -36.98 14.65 20.09
CA LYS A 422 -35.66 15.08 20.60
C LYS A 422 -35.39 16.59 20.45
N LYS A 423 -36.28 17.32 19.77
CA LYS A 423 -36.16 18.79 19.57
C LYS A 423 -37.14 19.56 20.43
N GLY A 424 -37.93 18.90 21.30
CA GLY A 424 -38.80 19.49 22.31
C GLY A 424 -38.22 19.47 23.73
#